data_e31f7f29f594cc7cb0144c49759417ce
#
_entry.id   e31f7f29f594cc7cb0144c49759417ce
#
_cell.length_a   1.000
_cell.length_b   1.000
_cell.length_c   1.000
_cell.angle_alpha   90.00
_cell.angle_beta   90.00
_cell.angle_gamma   90.00
#
_symmetry.space_group_name_H-M   'P 1'
#
loop_
_entity.id
_entity.type
_entity.pdbx_description
1 polymer ?
#
loop_
_entity_poly.entity_id
_entity_poly.type
_entity_poly.pdbx_seq_one_letter_code
_entity_poly.pdbx_strand_id
1 'polypeptide(L)'
;MTDYAPGMRAVIRDEEWLIKRIETNSLGHQVLHCVGVTPLVKDRDAIFLTDLEQIQIVDPASIQLIADSSPFFKRSLLYLESQWRQQLPTDTNLHIGHKAAMDPMPYQLDPAKLSLQRPRQRILIADTVGLGKTLEAGILMSELIARGKGKRILVVTVKSMMTQFQKEMWNRFTIPLVRLDSNRIQKIRASLPSNYNPFFYYDKIIVSIDTLKRDVEYRTHLEKAYWDIIVIDEAQNVAERGDHQAQRSRLAKLLANRSDTMIMLSATPHDGRAKSFASLMNMLDPTAIADPENYTPEDIKGLCIRRFKNDVKDQVNGSFLERQVTLEHCHASAQEEHAFDLLAEMQLEMDA
;
A
#
# COMPACT_ATOMS: atom_id res chain seq x y z
N MET A 1 52.33 -18.58 7.89
CA MET A 1 52.19 -17.21 7.34
C MET A 1 50.79 -16.77 7.67
N THR A 2 50.66 -15.67 8.37
CA THR A 2 49.36 -15.10 8.68
C THR A 2 48.81 -14.51 7.37
N ASP A 3 47.63 -15.01 6.96
CA ASP A 3 47.03 -14.55 5.69
C ASP A 3 46.24 -13.26 5.96
N TYR A 4 46.76 -12.12 5.59
CA TYR A 4 46.10 -10.84 5.70
C TYR A 4 45.18 -10.63 4.51
N ALA A 5 43.99 -10.00 4.75
CA ALA A 5 43.06 -9.67 3.69
C ALA A 5 42.49 -8.25 3.85
N PRO A 6 42.17 -7.53 2.77
CA PRO A 6 41.42 -6.28 2.85
C PRO A 6 40.10 -6.49 3.60
N GLY A 7 39.75 -5.54 4.50
CA GLY A 7 38.58 -5.62 5.36
C GLY A 7 38.85 -6.23 6.76
N MET A 8 40.00 -6.88 6.96
CA MET A 8 40.40 -7.33 8.30
C MET A 8 40.78 -6.14 9.19
N ARG A 9 40.52 -6.30 10.48
CA ARG A 9 41.03 -5.40 11.52
C ARG A 9 42.25 -6.00 12.20
N ALA A 10 43.21 -5.15 12.48
CA ALA A 10 44.43 -5.54 13.18
C ALA A 10 44.77 -4.52 14.25
N VAL A 11 45.27 -4.97 15.38
CA VAL A 11 45.91 -4.15 16.38
C VAL A 11 47.41 -4.02 16.03
N ILE A 12 47.87 -2.79 15.78
CA ILE A 12 49.24 -2.44 15.45
C ILE A 12 49.62 -1.23 16.29
N ARG A 13 50.69 -1.33 17.09
CA ARG A 13 51.15 -0.26 18.02
C ARG A 13 50.04 0.19 18.98
N ASP A 14 49.36 -0.79 19.58
CA ASP A 14 48.25 -0.61 20.56
C ASP A 14 47.00 0.10 20.03
N GLU A 15 46.92 0.37 18.71
CA GLU A 15 45.79 0.98 18.06
C GLU A 15 45.14 0.02 17.04
N GLU A 16 43.83 0.14 16.85
CA GLU A 16 43.10 -0.70 15.89
C GLU A 16 43.05 -0.06 14.49
N TRP A 17 43.39 -0.85 13.53
CA TRP A 17 43.48 -0.45 12.11
C TRP A 17 42.66 -1.36 11.21
N LEU A 18 41.99 -0.79 10.23
CA LEU A 18 41.30 -1.50 9.16
C LEU A 18 42.25 -1.62 7.95
N ILE A 19 42.54 -2.83 7.51
CA ILE A 19 43.36 -3.10 6.32
C ILE A 19 42.55 -2.79 5.08
N LYS A 20 42.97 -1.79 4.30
CA LYS A 20 42.33 -1.43 3.03
C LYS A 20 42.92 -2.13 1.83
N ARG A 21 44.23 -2.27 1.79
CA ARG A 21 44.96 -2.82 0.66
C ARG A 21 46.25 -3.48 1.14
N ILE A 22 46.67 -4.52 0.44
CA ILE A 22 47.92 -5.23 0.70
C ILE A 22 48.73 -5.19 -0.56
N GLU A 23 50.01 -4.87 -0.43
CA GLU A 23 50.98 -4.89 -1.50
C GLU A 23 52.17 -5.76 -1.11
N THR A 24 52.91 -6.27 -2.09
CA THR A 24 54.19 -6.94 -1.83
C THR A 24 55.31 -6.01 -2.33
N ASN A 25 56.28 -5.71 -1.49
CA ASN A 25 57.41 -4.90 -1.88
C ASN A 25 58.41 -5.71 -2.73
N SER A 26 59.45 -5.04 -3.28
CA SER A 26 60.47 -5.67 -4.13
C SER A 26 61.32 -6.73 -3.41
N LEU A 27 61.24 -6.80 -2.09
CA LEU A 27 61.94 -7.79 -1.25
C LEU A 27 61.04 -8.99 -0.91
N GLY A 28 59.76 -9.01 -1.35
CA GLY A 28 58.82 -10.07 -1.08
C GLY A 28 58.04 -9.94 0.23
N HIS A 29 58.22 -8.84 0.95
CA HIS A 29 57.49 -8.56 2.23
C HIS A 29 56.16 -7.90 1.97
N GLN A 30 55.15 -8.22 2.78
CA GLN A 30 53.82 -7.63 2.67
C GLN A 30 53.78 -6.25 3.32
N VAL A 31 53.13 -5.32 2.64
CA VAL A 31 52.89 -3.93 3.06
C VAL A 31 51.38 -3.73 3.24
N LEU A 32 50.95 -3.39 4.45
CA LEU A 32 49.54 -3.15 4.77
C LEU A 32 49.24 -1.65 4.69
N HIS A 33 48.30 -1.30 3.81
CA HIS A 33 47.72 0.06 3.81
C HIS A 33 46.46 0.03 4.67
N CYS A 34 46.49 0.79 5.76
CA CYS A 34 45.48 0.76 6.81
C CYS A 34 44.86 2.13 7.06
N VAL A 35 43.65 2.11 7.64
CA VAL A 35 43.00 3.29 8.19
C VAL A 35 42.71 3.06 9.67
N GLY A 36 43.00 4.05 10.47
CA GLY A 36 42.78 4.03 11.92
C GLY A 36 41.31 3.95 12.30
N VAL A 37 40.99 3.12 13.28
CA VAL A 37 39.63 2.89 13.79
C VAL A 37 39.44 3.48 15.17
N THR A 38 40.45 3.34 16.08
CA THR A 38 40.39 3.88 17.46
C THR A 38 40.49 5.41 17.48
N PRO A 39 39.97 6.07 18.51
CA PRO A 39 39.85 7.53 18.55
C PRO A 39 41.13 8.30 18.28
N LEU A 40 42.30 7.80 18.73
CA LEU A 40 43.59 8.46 18.55
C LEU A 40 44.04 8.52 17.09
N VAL A 41 43.75 7.48 16.33
CA VAL A 41 44.19 7.32 14.94
C VAL A 41 43.03 7.38 13.95
N LYS A 42 41.83 7.71 14.40
CA LYS A 42 40.61 7.65 13.59
C LYS A 42 40.75 8.39 12.26
N ASP A 43 40.39 7.70 11.19
CA ASP A 43 40.40 8.17 9.80
C ASP A 43 41.77 8.59 9.27
N ARG A 44 42.86 8.22 9.96
CA ARG A 44 44.23 8.45 9.50
C ARG A 44 44.69 7.25 8.65
N ASP A 45 45.25 7.54 7.49
CA ASP A 45 45.93 6.53 6.68
C ASP A 45 47.33 6.25 7.23
N ALA A 46 47.70 4.95 7.28
CA ALA A 46 49.06 4.51 7.67
C ALA A 46 49.49 3.29 6.83
N ILE A 47 50.77 3.11 6.73
CA ILE A 47 51.38 1.99 5.99
C ILE A 47 52.27 1.23 6.97
N PHE A 48 52.07 -0.07 7.08
CA PHE A 48 52.82 -0.96 7.96
C PHE A 48 53.51 -2.04 7.17
N LEU A 49 54.74 -2.32 7.54
CA LEU A 49 55.53 -3.43 7.02
C LEU A 49 55.37 -4.63 7.95
N THR A 50 54.90 -5.76 7.44
CA THR A 50 54.58 -6.94 8.28
C THR A 50 55.79 -7.51 9.01
N ASP A 51 57.01 -7.29 8.51
CA ASP A 51 58.20 -7.79 9.14
C ASP A 51 58.78 -6.90 10.25
N LEU A 52 58.31 -5.66 10.30
CA LEU A 52 58.77 -4.67 11.27
C LEU A 52 57.77 -4.43 12.41
N GLU A 53 56.52 -4.87 12.21
CA GLU A 53 55.43 -4.58 13.14
C GLU A 53 54.91 -5.84 13.82
N GLN A 54 54.55 -5.74 15.07
CA GLN A 54 53.74 -6.75 15.74
C GLN A 54 52.26 -6.55 15.36
N ILE A 55 51.73 -7.45 14.56
CA ILE A 55 50.38 -7.35 14.02
C ILE A 55 49.51 -8.46 14.62
N GLN A 56 48.53 -8.06 15.41
CA GLN A 56 47.54 -8.96 15.96
C GLN A 56 46.22 -8.79 15.20
N ILE A 57 45.80 -9.82 14.47
CA ILE A 57 44.50 -9.81 13.80
C ILE A 57 43.39 -9.90 14.83
N VAL A 58 42.40 -9.02 14.71
CA VAL A 58 41.17 -9.09 15.53
C VAL A 58 40.25 -10.13 14.90
N ASP A 59 40.08 -11.24 15.63
CA ASP A 59 39.14 -12.29 15.19
C ASP A 59 37.71 -11.84 15.50
N PRO A 60 36.85 -11.69 14.47
CA PRO A 60 35.42 -11.36 14.70
C PRO A 60 34.68 -12.32 15.63
N ALA A 61 35.10 -13.60 15.66
CA ALA A 61 34.49 -14.58 16.54
C ALA A 61 34.85 -14.40 18.01
N SER A 62 35.95 -13.70 18.32
CA SER A 62 36.38 -13.40 19.69
C SER A 62 35.72 -12.15 20.30
N ILE A 63 34.92 -11.41 19.52
CA ILE A 63 34.25 -10.18 19.97
C ILE A 63 33.16 -10.54 20.98
N GLN A 64 33.28 -9.99 22.18
CA GLN A 64 32.26 -10.15 23.22
C GLN A 64 31.29 -8.94 23.17
N LEU A 65 30.01 -9.26 23.27
CA LEU A 65 28.98 -8.23 23.44
C LEU A 65 28.95 -7.79 24.89
N ILE A 66 29.22 -6.50 25.11
CA ILE A 66 29.12 -5.88 26.43
C ILE A 66 28.01 -4.84 26.42
N ALA A 67 27.42 -4.55 27.59
CA ALA A 67 26.45 -3.48 27.71
C ALA A 67 27.13 -2.11 27.42
N ASP A 68 26.54 -1.34 26.52
CA ASP A 68 27.01 0.01 26.22
C ASP A 68 26.59 0.98 27.34
N SER A 69 27.51 1.33 28.20
CA SER A 69 27.34 2.34 29.26
C SER A 69 27.81 3.73 28.85
N SER A 70 28.19 3.91 27.57
CA SER A 70 28.69 5.20 27.08
C SER A 70 27.59 6.27 27.02
N PRO A 71 27.96 7.57 27.10
CA PRO A 71 27.00 8.65 26.93
C PRO A 71 26.40 8.71 25.52
N PHE A 72 26.97 7.96 24.58
CA PHE A 72 26.53 7.92 23.17
C PHE A 72 25.55 6.80 22.86
N PHE A 73 25.19 5.96 23.83
CA PHE A 73 24.25 4.82 23.64
C PHE A 73 22.96 5.24 22.92
N LYS A 74 22.30 6.29 23.41
CA LYS A 74 21.05 6.78 22.81
C LYS A 74 21.23 7.21 21.34
N ARG A 75 22.37 7.81 21.02
CA ARG A 75 22.70 8.25 19.65
C ARG A 75 22.94 7.06 18.74
N SER A 76 23.67 6.05 19.22
CA SER A 76 23.93 4.81 18.48
C SER A 76 22.64 4.03 18.23
N LEU A 77 21.78 3.92 19.24
CA LEU A 77 20.46 3.28 19.14
C LEU A 77 19.58 3.98 18.09
N LEU A 78 19.51 5.32 18.15
CA LEU A 78 18.74 6.11 17.17
C LEU A 78 19.26 5.91 15.75
N TYR A 79 20.57 5.85 15.57
CA TYR A 79 21.19 5.59 14.27
C TYR A 79 20.79 4.20 13.73
N LEU A 80 20.91 3.16 14.54
CA LEU A 80 20.55 1.79 14.16
C LEU A 80 19.05 1.68 13.82
N GLU A 81 18.18 2.24 14.64
CA GLU A 81 16.74 2.27 14.38
C GLU A 81 16.42 3.04 13.08
N SER A 82 17.11 4.14 12.80
CA SER A 82 16.96 4.90 11.57
C SER A 82 17.35 4.05 10.35
N GLN A 83 18.46 3.32 10.43
CA GLN A 83 18.90 2.43 9.35
C GLN A 83 17.90 1.29 9.11
N TRP A 84 17.40 0.66 10.16
CA TRP A 84 16.37 -0.39 10.03
C TRP A 84 15.09 0.12 9.40
N ARG A 85 14.65 1.32 9.76
CA ARG A 85 13.44 1.93 9.17
C ARG A 85 13.61 2.32 7.70
N GLN A 86 14.84 2.53 7.24
CA GLN A 86 15.15 2.81 5.84
C GLN A 86 15.27 1.55 4.99
N GLN A 87 15.42 0.38 5.58
CA GLN A 87 15.48 -0.87 4.83
C GLN A 87 14.10 -1.21 4.24
N LEU A 88 14.07 -1.48 2.94
CA LEU A 88 12.87 -1.93 2.25
C LEU A 88 12.61 -3.40 2.59
N PRO A 89 11.43 -3.75 3.11
CA PRO A 89 11.07 -5.17 3.31
C PRO A 89 11.05 -5.92 1.99
N THR A 90 11.73 -7.05 1.93
CA THR A 90 11.84 -7.91 0.74
C THR A 90 11.03 -9.20 0.85
N ASP A 91 10.63 -9.57 2.06
CA ASP A 91 9.80 -10.74 2.34
C ASP A 91 8.30 -10.46 2.18
N THR A 92 7.48 -11.47 2.37
CA THR A 92 6.01 -11.39 2.28
C THR A 92 5.31 -11.12 3.62
N ASN A 93 6.08 -10.89 4.71
CA ASN A 93 5.52 -10.62 6.03
C ASN A 93 5.02 -9.18 6.14
N LEU A 94 4.07 -8.94 7.04
CA LEU A 94 3.60 -7.59 7.34
C LEU A 94 4.57 -6.90 8.30
N HIS A 95 5.03 -5.71 7.93
CA HIS A 95 6.02 -4.94 8.69
C HIS A 95 5.44 -3.71 9.38
N ILE A 96 4.51 -3.02 8.72
CA ILE A 96 4.00 -1.72 9.19
C ILE A 96 2.47 -1.63 9.21
N GLY A 97 1.77 -2.28 8.27
CA GLY A 97 0.32 -2.10 8.12
C GLY A 97 -0.48 -2.51 9.36
N HIS A 98 -0.01 -3.52 10.10
CA HIS A 98 -0.61 -3.96 11.36
C HIS A 98 -0.32 -3.02 12.55
N LYS A 99 0.58 -2.05 12.40
CA LYS A 99 0.95 -1.04 13.42
C LYS A 99 0.23 0.30 13.19
N ALA A 100 -0.79 0.33 12.35
CA ALA A 100 -1.62 1.50 12.12
C ALA A 100 -2.31 1.95 13.42
N ALA A 101 -2.81 3.20 13.46
CA ALA A 101 -3.52 3.75 14.61
C ALA A 101 -4.93 3.14 14.74
N MET A 102 -4.98 1.84 14.95
CA MET A 102 -6.18 1.02 15.14
C MET A 102 -5.80 -0.33 15.75
N ASP A 103 -6.75 -1.04 16.32
CA ASP A 103 -6.62 -2.44 16.71
C ASP A 103 -7.10 -3.32 15.55
N PRO A 104 -6.18 -3.84 14.70
CA PRO A 104 -6.57 -4.62 13.54
C PRO A 104 -7.09 -6.00 13.96
N MET A 105 -8.23 -6.38 13.43
CA MET A 105 -8.71 -7.75 13.58
C MET A 105 -7.87 -8.69 12.71
N PRO A 106 -7.61 -9.94 13.13
CA PRO A 106 -6.75 -10.88 12.39
C PRO A 106 -7.14 -11.03 10.92
N TYR A 107 -8.44 -11.11 10.62
CA TYR A 107 -8.94 -11.24 9.25
C TYR A 107 -8.63 -10.01 8.37
N GLN A 108 -8.50 -8.81 8.95
CA GLN A 108 -8.20 -7.59 8.18
C GLN A 108 -6.78 -7.59 7.61
N LEU A 109 -5.91 -8.43 8.12
CA LEU A 109 -4.54 -8.59 7.64
C LEU A 109 -4.44 -9.53 6.42
N ASP A 110 -5.45 -10.39 6.19
CA ASP A 110 -5.40 -11.43 5.17
C ASP A 110 -5.32 -10.89 3.74
N PRO A 111 -6.05 -9.82 3.33
CA PRO A 111 -5.93 -9.29 1.99
C PRO A 111 -4.50 -8.81 1.66
N ALA A 112 -3.83 -8.21 2.63
CA ALA A 112 -2.45 -7.79 2.47
C ALA A 112 -1.49 -8.98 2.39
N LYS A 113 -1.63 -9.99 3.26
CA LYS A 113 -0.84 -11.23 3.22
C LYS A 113 -1.01 -11.96 1.88
N LEU A 114 -2.26 -12.10 1.41
CA LEU A 114 -2.55 -12.73 0.13
C LEU A 114 -1.93 -11.99 -1.05
N SER A 115 -2.06 -10.66 -1.06
CA SER A 115 -1.53 -9.82 -2.13
C SER A 115 0.00 -9.84 -2.19
N LEU A 116 0.68 -9.80 -1.04
CA LEU A 116 2.14 -9.78 -0.97
C LEU A 116 2.82 -11.08 -1.43
N GLN A 117 2.09 -12.17 -1.52
CA GLN A 117 2.58 -13.44 -2.09
C GLN A 117 2.70 -13.41 -3.61
N ARG A 118 2.12 -12.39 -4.27
CA ARG A 118 2.12 -12.25 -5.72
C ARG A 118 3.12 -11.21 -6.20
N PRO A 119 3.71 -11.38 -7.40
CA PRO A 119 4.63 -10.40 -7.98
C PRO A 119 3.97 -9.02 -8.19
N ARG A 120 2.71 -9.02 -8.63
CA ARG A 120 1.86 -7.82 -8.78
C ARG A 120 0.69 -7.91 -7.81
N GLN A 121 0.51 -6.87 -7.02
CA GLN A 121 -0.52 -6.80 -6.00
C GLN A 121 -1.83 -6.31 -6.63
N ARG A 122 -2.66 -7.25 -7.09
CA ARG A 122 -3.95 -6.95 -7.68
C ARG A 122 -5.02 -7.80 -7.01
N ILE A 123 -6.00 -7.13 -6.35
CA ILE A 123 -6.98 -7.80 -5.50
C ILE A 123 -8.30 -7.05 -5.48
N LEU A 124 -9.39 -7.82 -5.47
CA LEU A 124 -10.73 -7.36 -5.07
C LEU A 124 -10.99 -7.77 -3.62
N ILE A 125 -11.19 -6.80 -2.75
CA ILE A 125 -11.65 -6.99 -1.37
C ILE A 125 -13.18 -6.83 -1.38
N ALA A 126 -13.87 -7.95 -1.25
CA ALA A 126 -15.32 -8.05 -1.44
C ALA A 126 -16.09 -8.35 -0.14
N ASP A 127 -15.51 -7.99 0.98
CA ASP A 127 -16.05 -8.23 2.31
C ASP A 127 -17.36 -7.47 2.56
N THR A 128 -18.26 -8.07 3.34
CA THR A 128 -19.53 -7.45 3.73
C THR A 128 -19.33 -6.09 4.41
N VAL A 129 -20.32 -5.22 4.30
CA VAL A 129 -20.33 -3.91 4.96
C VAL A 129 -20.06 -4.05 6.47
N GLY A 130 -19.16 -3.22 6.99
CA GLY A 130 -18.77 -3.20 8.40
C GLY A 130 -17.56 -4.07 8.77
N LEU A 131 -16.99 -4.84 7.85
CA LEU A 131 -15.76 -5.60 8.10
C LEU A 131 -14.48 -4.77 7.95
N GLY A 132 -14.56 -3.57 7.38
CA GLY A 132 -13.41 -2.65 7.34
C GLY A 132 -12.59 -2.69 6.06
N LYS A 133 -13.20 -2.89 4.88
CA LYS A 133 -12.52 -2.90 3.57
C LYS A 133 -11.55 -1.73 3.37
N THR A 134 -11.93 -0.53 3.81
CA THR A 134 -11.06 0.67 3.73
C THR A 134 -9.81 0.50 4.58
N LEU A 135 -9.93 -0.14 5.75
CA LEU A 135 -8.79 -0.43 6.64
C LEU A 135 -7.89 -1.49 6.02
N GLU A 136 -8.46 -2.53 5.44
CA GLU A 136 -7.73 -3.58 4.73
C GLU A 136 -6.92 -3.03 3.55
N ALA A 137 -7.52 -2.12 2.78
CA ALA A 137 -6.83 -1.39 1.73
C ALA A 137 -5.70 -0.51 2.31
N GLY A 138 -5.93 0.18 3.43
CA GLY A 138 -4.94 1.00 4.11
C GLY A 138 -3.75 0.19 4.61
N ILE A 139 -3.98 -1.01 5.16
CA ILE A 139 -2.93 -1.95 5.58
C ILE A 139 -2.05 -2.33 4.37
N LEU A 140 -2.67 -2.75 3.26
CA LEU A 140 -1.93 -3.13 2.05
C LEU A 140 -1.18 -1.94 1.45
N MET A 141 -1.80 -0.76 1.37
CA MET A 141 -1.15 0.46 0.88
C MET A 141 0.07 0.83 1.73
N SER A 142 -0.04 0.76 3.05
CA SER A 142 1.08 1.06 3.97
C SER A 142 2.24 0.10 3.77
N GLU A 143 1.96 -1.18 3.61
CA GLU A 143 2.97 -2.20 3.31
C GLU A 143 3.69 -1.94 1.99
N LEU A 144 2.95 -1.54 0.95
CA LEU A 144 3.51 -1.22 -0.36
C LEU A 144 4.34 0.07 -0.33
N ILE A 145 3.89 1.09 0.40
CA ILE A 145 4.66 2.32 0.62
C ILE A 145 5.99 1.99 1.32
N ALA A 146 5.97 1.18 2.37
CA ALA A 146 7.17 0.75 3.09
C ALA A 146 8.16 -0.02 2.18
N ARG A 147 7.64 -0.71 1.16
CA ARG A 147 8.44 -1.44 0.15
C ARG A 147 8.90 -0.59 -1.04
N GLY A 148 8.67 0.72 -1.00
CA GLY A 148 8.99 1.62 -2.11
C GLY A 148 8.06 1.51 -3.32
N LYS A 149 6.94 0.77 -3.21
CA LYS A 149 5.95 0.54 -4.26
C LYS A 149 4.70 1.41 -4.08
N GLY A 150 4.80 2.58 -3.48
CA GLY A 150 3.66 3.43 -3.17
C GLY A 150 3.99 4.93 -3.18
N LYS A 151 4.86 5.36 -4.08
CA LYS A 151 5.16 6.79 -4.25
C LYS A 151 3.95 7.51 -4.83
N ARG A 152 3.42 6.99 -5.94
CA ARG A 152 2.29 7.58 -6.65
C ARG A 152 1.02 6.76 -6.43
N ILE A 153 0.01 7.39 -5.82
CA ILE A 153 -1.25 6.73 -5.44
C ILE A 153 -2.43 7.51 -6.01
N LEU A 154 -3.34 6.80 -6.67
CA LEU A 154 -4.62 7.30 -7.12
C LEU A 154 -5.74 6.53 -6.42
N VAL A 155 -6.59 7.23 -5.68
CA VAL A 155 -7.84 6.68 -5.15
C VAL A 155 -9.01 7.23 -5.95
N VAL A 156 -9.84 6.34 -6.48
CA VAL A 156 -11.06 6.65 -7.23
C VAL A 156 -12.25 6.14 -6.43
N THR A 157 -13.15 7.02 -6.03
CA THR A 157 -14.34 6.68 -5.26
C THR A 157 -15.53 7.54 -5.67
N VAL A 158 -16.69 7.36 -5.07
CA VAL A 158 -17.84 8.25 -5.26
C VAL A 158 -17.68 9.54 -4.43
N LYS A 159 -18.25 10.63 -4.90
CA LYS A 159 -18.06 11.97 -4.28
C LYS A 159 -18.39 12.01 -2.80
N SER A 160 -19.44 11.30 -2.36
CA SER A 160 -19.88 11.23 -0.96
C SER A 160 -18.87 10.56 -0.03
N MET A 161 -18.10 9.59 -0.53
CA MET A 161 -17.16 8.79 0.27
C MET A 161 -15.76 9.41 0.35
N MET A 162 -15.43 10.39 -0.51
CA MET A 162 -14.08 10.96 -0.58
C MET A 162 -13.56 11.48 0.76
N THR A 163 -14.38 12.21 1.50
CA THR A 163 -13.98 12.82 2.78
C THR A 163 -13.72 11.76 3.85
N GLN A 164 -14.58 10.73 3.90
CA GLN A 164 -14.41 9.64 4.84
C GLN A 164 -13.14 8.84 4.52
N PHE A 165 -12.96 8.45 3.27
CA PHE A 165 -11.77 7.70 2.82
C PHE A 165 -10.49 8.48 3.13
N GLN A 166 -10.47 9.77 2.84
CA GLN A 166 -9.34 10.66 3.10
C GLN A 166 -8.99 10.74 4.59
N LYS A 167 -10.02 10.89 5.46
CA LYS A 167 -9.83 10.92 6.92
C LYS A 167 -9.30 9.59 7.47
N GLU A 168 -9.84 8.45 7.01
CA GLU A 168 -9.38 7.14 7.43
C GLU A 168 -7.91 6.92 7.06
N MET A 169 -7.52 7.25 5.82
CA MET A 169 -6.14 7.11 5.36
C MET A 169 -5.17 8.00 6.15
N TRP A 170 -5.56 9.24 6.43
CA TRP A 170 -4.73 10.14 7.21
C TRP A 170 -4.63 9.73 8.68
N ASN A 171 -5.76 9.54 9.35
CA ASN A 171 -5.80 9.33 10.79
C ASN A 171 -5.20 7.98 11.23
N ARG A 172 -5.35 6.94 10.40
CA ARG A 172 -4.91 5.58 10.76
C ARG A 172 -3.58 5.19 10.16
N PHE A 173 -3.30 5.65 8.94
CA PHE A 173 -2.15 5.19 8.15
C PHE A 173 -1.16 6.30 7.82
N THR A 174 -1.45 7.56 8.19
CA THR A 174 -0.64 8.74 7.81
C THR A 174 -0.41 8.87 6.30
N ILE A 175 -1.37 8.41 5.49
CA ILE A 175 -1.34 8.53 4.03
C ILE A 175 -2.06 9.82 3.62
N PRO A 176 -1.34 10.88 3.19
CA PRO A 176 -1.93 12.15 2.81
C PRO A 176 -2.50 12.08 1.39
N LEU A 177 -3.81 11.94 1.25
CA LEU A 177 -4.48 11.99 -0.04
C LEU A 177 -4.95 13.42 -0.34
N VAL A 178 -4.50 14.00 -1.43
CA VAL A 178 -4.96 15.33 -1.88
C VAL A 178 -6.21 15.17 -2.75
N ARG A 179 -7.30 15.83 -2.36
CA ARG A 179 -8.53 15.81 -3.14
C ARG A 179 -8.40 16.65 -4.40
N LEU A 180 -8.66 16.04 -5.55
CA LEU A 180 -8.78 16.73 -6.85
C LEU A 180 -10.24 16.73 -7.30
N ASP A 181 -10.78 17.91 -7.49
CA ASP A 181 -12.02 18.17 -8.22
C ASP A 181 -11.72 18.94 -9.49
N SER A 182 -12.72 19.14 -10.35
CA SER A 182 -12.55 19.84 -11.63
C SER A 182 -11.96 21.24 -11.48
N ASN A 183 -12.39 21.99 -10.45
CA ASN A 183 -11.88 23.34 -10.20
C ASN A 183 -10.40 23.34 -9.81
N ARG A 184 -10.00 22.38 -8.96
CA ARG A 184 -8.60 22.25 -8.54
C ARG A 184 -7.70 21.79 -9.66
N ILE A 185 -8.16 20.85 -10.50
CA ILE A 185 -7.43 20.42 -11.70
C ILE A 185 -7.23 21.59 -12.65
N GLN A 186 -8.26 22.41 -12.88
CA GLN A 186 -8.14 23.62 -13.72
C GLN A 186 -7.16 24.65 -13.15
N LYS A 187 -7.18 24.88 -11.83
CA LYS A 187 -6.20 25.78 -11.19
C LYS A 187 -4.77 25.27 -11.33
N ILE A 188 -4.55 23.98 -11.15
CA ILE A 188 -3.24 23.36 -11.36
C ILE A 188 -2.80 23.55 -12.82
N ARG A 189 -3.66 23.27 -13.79
CA ARG A 189 -3.37 23.45 -15.20
C ARG A 189 -3.00 24.90 -15.56
N ALA A 190 -3.72 25.86 -14.97
CA ALA A 190 -3.43 27.29 -15.20
C ALA A 190 -2.07 27.73 -14.61
N SER A 191 -1.56 27.02 -13.61
CA SER A 191 -0.26 27.31 -12.96
C SER A 191 0.92 26.53 -13.56
N LEU A 192 0.65 25.58 -14.47
CA LEU A 192 1.67 24.71 -15.05
C LEU A 192 1.89 25.01 -16.54
N PRO A 193 3.08 24.73 -17.11
CA PRO A 193 3.30 24.75 -18.55
C PRO A 193 2.30 23.82 -19.26
N SER A 194 1.88 24.20 -20.48
CA SER A 194 0.83 23.50 -21.25
C SER A 194 1.14 22.04 -21.56
N ASN A 195 2.41 21.65 -21.55
CA ASN A 195 2.89 20.29 -21.78
C ASN A 195 2.95 19.45 -20.51
N TYR A 196 2.68 20.02 -19.33
CA TYR A 196 2.76 19.29 -18.06
C TYR A 196 1.42 18.62 -17.73
N ASN A 197 1.49 17.37 -17.26
CA ASN A 197 0.31 16.62 -16.88
C ASN A 197 -0.14 17.02 -15.46
N PRO A 198 -1.35 17.56 -15.26
CA PRO A 198 -1.82 18.02 -13.95
C PRO A 198 -1.91 16.91 -12.90
N PHE A 199 -2.05 15.64 -13.31
CA PHE A 199 -2.05 14.49 -12.41
C PHE A 199 -0.66 14.12 -11.87
N PHE A 200 0.41 14.77 -12.32
CA PHE A 200 1.75 14.63 -11.75
C PHE A 200 2.05 15.65 -10.66
N TYR A 201 1.17 16.62 -10.43
CA TYR A 201 1.42 17.68 -9.47
C TYR A 201 1.47 17.21 -8.02
N TYR A 202 0.62 16.25 -7.68
CA TYR A 202 0.61 15.59 -6.37
C TYR A 202 0.86 14.09 -6.53
N ASP A 203 1.67 13.52 -5.64
CA ASP A 203 1.99 12.10 -5.68
C ASP A 203 0.81 11.22 -5.22
N LYS A 204 0.04 11.67 -4.23
CA LYS A 204 -1.07 10.91 -3.64
C LYS A 204 -2.36 11.69 -3.74
N ILE A 205 -3.29 11.20 -4.55
CA ILE A 205 -4.52 11.91 -4.90
C ILE A 205 -5.76 11.05 -4.69
N ILE A 206 -6.87 11.70 -4.38
CA ILE A 206 -8.21 11.11 -4.37
C ILE A 206 -9.12 11.93 -5.27
N VAL A 207 -9.83 11.25 -6.18
CA VAL A 207 -10.68 11.86 -7.19
C VAL A 207 -12.01 11.11 -7.27
N SER A 208 -13.09 11.85 -7.52
CA SER A 208 -14.39 11.23 -7.80
C SER A 208 -14.40 10.60 -9.20
N ILE A 209 -14.96 9.39 -9.30
CA ILE A 209 -15.11 8.71 -10.60
C ILE A 209 -15.92 9.55 -11.58
N ASP A 210 -16.89 10.33 -11.10
CA ASP A 210 -17.72 11.19 -11.92
C ASP A 210 -16.97 12.41 -12.46
N THR A 211 -15.94 12.86 -11.76
CA THR A 211 -15.03 13.90 -12.27
C THR A 211 -14.22 13.36 -13.44
N LEU A 212 -13.61 12.19 -13.29
CA LEU A 212 -12.71 11.62 -14.30
C LEU A 212 -13.43 11.16 -15.58
N LYS A 213 -14.68 10.68 -15.49
CA LYS A 213 -15.42 10.17 -16.66
C LYS A 213 -15.97 11.25 -17.59
N ARG A 214 -16.15 12.49 -17.09
CA ARG A 214 -16.86 13.56 -17.81
C ARG A 214 -16.02 14.29 -18.86
N ASP A 215 -14.72 14.29 -18.69
CA ASP A 215 -13.83 15.12 -19.49
C ASP A 215 -12.94 14.27 -20.40
N VAL A 216 -13.14 14.42 -21.71
CA VAL A 216 -12.33 13.74 -22.75
C VAL A 216 -10.86 14.13 -22.62
N GLU A 217 -10.58 15.35 -22.19
CA GLU A 217 -9.23 15.88 -22.00
C GLU A 217 -8.51 15.19 -20.84
N TYR A 218 -9.22 14.86 -19.73
CA TYR A 218 -8.64 14.09 -18.63
C TYR A 218 -8.17 12.72 -19.09
N ARG A 219 -8.87 12.13 -20.03
CA ARG A 219 -8.49 10.83 -20.60
C ARG A 219 -7.07 10.85 -21.18
N THR A 220 -6.74 11.86 -21.97
CA THR A 220 -5.40 12.01 -22.57
C THR A 220 -4.30 12.15 -21.50
N HIS A 221 -4.59 12.86 -20.41
CA HIS A 221 -3.67 12.98 -19.28
C HIS A 221 -3.54 11.68 -18.49
N LEU A 222 -4.64 10.94 -18.28
CA LEU A 222 -4.66 9.66 -17.61
C LEU A 222 -3.94 8.57 -18.42
N GLU A 223 -4.08 8.57 -19.74
CA GLU A 223 -3.38 7.65 -20.64
C GLU A 223 -1.85 7.83 -20.59
N LYS A 224 -1.37 9.01 -20.29
CA LYS A 224 0.06 9.33 -20.14
C LYS A 224 0.58 9.20 -18.70
N ALA A 225 -0.32 9.04 -17.72
CA ALA A 225 0.06 8.92 -16.33
C ALA A 225 0.22 7.44 -15.93
N TYR A 226 1.04 7.21 -14.93
CA TYR A 226 1.22 5.90 -14.30
C TYR A 226 1.24 6.05 -12.78
N TRP A 227 0.64 5.09 -12.08
CA TRP A 227 0.60 5.05 -10.62
C TRP A 227 1.14 3.73 -10.11
N ASP A 228 1.84 3.78 -8.98
CA ASP A 228 2.27 2.58 -8.29
C ASP A 228 1.06 1.83 -7.74
N ILE A 229 0.11 2.57 -7.16
CA ILE A 229 -1.13 2.01 -6.59
C ILE A 229 -2.34 2.78 -7.13
N ILE A 230 -3.32 2.04 -7.63
CA ILE A 230 -4.67 2.55 -7.88
C ILE A 230 -5.65 1.81 -6.96
N VAL A 231 -6.46 2.57 -6.23
CA VAL A 231 -7.59 2.03 -5.45
C VAL A 231 -8.90 2.45 -6.13
N ILE A 232 -9.78 1.50 -6.42
CA ILE A 232 -11.15 1.78 -6.86
C ILE A 232 -12.10 1.33 -5.77
N ASP A 233 -12.69 2.29 -5.10
CA ASP A 233 -13.72 2.07 -4.09
C ASP A 233 -15.11 1.99 -4.76
N GLU A 234 -16.02 1.21 -4.18
CA GLU A 234 -17.32 0.87 -4.75
C GLU A 234 -17.20 0.32 -6.18
N ALA A 235 -16.30 -0.67 -6.35
CA ALA A 235 -15.90 -1.21 -7.66
C ALA A 235 -17.05 -1.79 -8.49
N GLN A 236 -18.19 -2.16 -7.89
CA GLN A 236 -19.41 -2.56 -8.64
C GLN A 236 -19.91 -1.45 -9.58
N ASN A 237 -19.53 -0.20 -9.34
CA ASN A 237 -19.91 0.93 -10.22
C ASN A 237 -19.11 0.97 -11.53
N VAL A 238 -18.02 0.21 -11.61
CA VAL A 238 -17.16 0.14 -12.81
C VAL A 238 -17.30 -1.20 -13.55
N ALA A 239 -18.03 -2.15 -13.00
CA ALA A 239 -18.34 -3.41 -13.66
C ALA A 239 -19.10 -3.19 -14.99
N GLU A 240 -18.89 -4.06 -15.95
CA GLU A 240 -19.65 -4.04 -17.21
C GLU A 240 -21.06 -4.55 -16.98
N ARG A 241 -22.05 -3.81 -17.49
CA ARG A 241 -23.46 -4.15 -17.40
C ARG A 241 -24.08 -4.10 -18.79
N GLY A 242 -24.44 -5.27 -19.32
CA GLY A 242 -25.02 -5.39 -20.66
C GLY A 242 -23.99 -5.22 -21.79
N ASP A 243 -24.49 -5.07 -23.04
CA ASP A 243 -23.66 -5.05 -24.25
C ASP A 243 -22.95 -3.70 -24.50
N HIS A 244 -23.36 -2.65 -23.81
CA HIS A 244 -22.73 -1.35 -23.93
C HIS A 244 -21.75 -1.09 -22.77
N GLN A 245 -20.49 -0.89 -23.13
CA GLN A 245 -19.45 -0.54 -22.18
C GLN A 245 -19.65 0.89 -21.64
N ALA A 246 -20.05 1.00 -20.37
CA ALA A 246 -20.25 2.27 -19.71
C ALA A 246 -18.93 3.08 -19.62
N GLN A 247 -19.02 4.40 -19.63
CA GLN A 247 -17.86 5.28 -19.52
C GLN A 247 -16.99 4.97 -18.29
N ARG A 248 -17.62 4.60 -17.16
CA ARG A 248 -16.92 4.22 -15.92
C ARG A 248 -16.09 2.94 -16.10
N SER A 249 -16.61 1.94 -16.81
CA SER A 249 -15.89 0.70 -17.09
C SER A 249 -14.69 0.93 -18.01
N ARG A 250 -14.84 1.76 -19.07
CA ARG A 250 -13.73 2.14 -19.95
C ARG A 250 -12.62 2.86 -19.17
N LEU A 251 -13.00 3.79 -18.29
CA LEU A 251 -12.05 4.48 -17.41
C LEU A 251 -11.31 3.49 -16.51
N ALA A 252 -12.02 2.58 -15.84
CA ALA A 252 -11.39 1.60 -14.96
C ALA A 252 -10.44 0.66 -15.70
N LYS A 253 -10.79 0.21 -16.91
CA LYS A 253 -9.88 -0.58 -17.76
C LYS A 253 -8.62 0.20 -18.17
N LEU A 254 -8.78 1.48 -18.50
CA LEU A 254 -7.64 2.35 -18.78
C LEU A 254 -6.73 2.43 -17.55
N LEU A 255 -7.29 2.70 -16.37
CA LEU A 255 -6.54 2.80 -15.12
C LEU A 255 -5.87 1.47 -14.74
N ALA A 256 -6.51 0.33 -14.99
CA ALA A 256 -5.94 -0.98 -14.76
C ALA A 256 -4.62 -1.20 -15.53
N ASN A 257 -4.53 -0.64 -16.75
CA ASN A 257 -3.33 -0.69 -17.58
C ASN A 257 -2.28 0.38 -17.22
N ARG A 258 -2.61 1.29 -16.29
CA ARG A 258 -1.76 2.40 -15.87
C ARG A 258 -1.33 2.30 -14.40
N SER A 259 -1.38 1.09 -13.84
CA SER A 259 -0.93 0.82 -12.48
C SER A 259 -0.19 -0.49 -12.39
N ASP A 260 0.76 -0.55 -11.47
CA ASP A 260 1.36 -1.80 -11.03
C ASP A 260 0.43 -2.52 -10.08
N THR A 261 0.04 -1.86 -9.00
CA THR A 261 -0.92 -2.37 -8.01
C THR A 261 -2.33 -1.85 -8.30
N MET A 262 -3.32 -2.73 -8.17
CA MET A 262 -4.74 -2.36 -8.23
C MET A 262 -5.52 -3.01 -7.10
N ILE A 263 -6.16 -2.19 -6.28
CA ILE A 263 -7.00 -2.60 -5.16
C ILE A 263 -8.43 -2.18 -5.48
N MET A 264 -9.33 -3.13 -5.56
CA MET A 264 -10.75 -2.88 -5.73
C MET A 264 -11.50 -3.19 -4.44
N LEU A 265 -12.43 -2.31 -4.04
CA LEU A 265 -13.25 -2.49 -2.85
C LEU A 265 -14.72 -2.54 -3.28
N SER A 266 -15.46 -3.55 -2.82
CA SER A 266 -16.89 -3.67 -3.08
C SER A 266 -17.57 -4.49 -1.98
N ALA A 267 -18.72 -4.04 -1.49
CA ALA A 267 -19.55 -4.89 -0.63
C ALA A 267 -20.45 -5.84 -1.42
N THR A 268 -20.75 -5.47 -2.66
CA THR A 268 -21.64 -6.20 -3.57
C THR A 268 -20.98 -6.34 -4.94
N PRO A 269 -19.92 -7.16 -5.06
CA PRO A 269 -19.15 -7.27 -6.30
C PRO A 269 -19.94 -7.93 -7.42
N HIS A 270 -21.10 -8.51 -7.11
CA HIS A 270 -21.93 -9.30 -8.00
C HIS A 270 -23.36 -8.75 -8.00
N ASP A 271 -23.85 -8.40 -9.18
CA ASP A 271 -25.22 -7.91 -9.41
C ASP A 271 -26.18 -9.03 -9.93
N GLY A 272 -25.82 -10.29 -9.71
CA GLY A 272 -26.53 -11.46 -10.24
C GLY A 272 -26.07 -11.91 -11.63
N ARG A 273 -25.20 -11.13 -12.29
CA ARG A 273 -24.70 -11.43 -13.64
C ARG A 273 -23.25 -11.86 -13.60
N ALA A 274 -22.94 -13.05 -14.11
CA ALA A 274 -21.58 -13.57 -14.17
C ALA A 274 -20.61 -12.62 -14.91
N LYS A 275 -21.05 -12.03 -16.03
CA LYS A 275 -20.27 -11.07 -16.82
C LYS A 275 -19.80 -9.84 -16.05
N SER A 276 -20.65 -9.30 -15.15
CA SER A 276 -20.28 -8.13 -14.35
C SER A 276 -19.10 -8.42 -13.43
N PHE A 277 -19.14 -9.53 -12.73
CA PHE A 277 -18.06 -9.95 -11.85
C PHE A 277 -16.80 -10.34 -12.63
N ALA A 278 -16.94 -11.09 -13.72
CA ALA A 278 -15.84 -11.45 -14.61
C ALA A 278 -15.11 -10.20 -15.15
N SER A 279 -15.86 -9.14 -15.46
CA SER A 279 -15.27 -7.88 -15.92
C SER A 279 -14.35 -7.22 -14.87
N LEU A 280 -14.69 -7.32 -13.57
CA LEU A 280 -13.84 -6.84 -12.48
C LEU A 280 -12.58 -7.71 -12.34
N MET A 281 -12.71 -9.02 -12.42
CA MET A 281 -11.57 -9.93 -12.35
C MET A 281 -10.60 -9.71 -13.51
N ASN A 282 -11.11 -9.54 -14.73
CA ASN A 282 -10.30 -9.28 -15.91
C ASN A 282 -9.66 -7.87 -15.93
N MET A 283 -10.13 -6.92 -15.11
CA MET A 283 -9.40 -5.68 -14.87
C MET A 283 -8.20 -5.90 -13.94
N LEU A 284 -8.28 -6.87 -13.02
CA LEU A 284 -7.17 -7.23 -12.15
C LEU A 284 -6.15 -8.10 -12.88
N ASP A 285 -6.61 -9.10 -13.59
CA ASP A 285 -5.79 -9.97 -14.43
C ASP A 285 -6.53 -10.28 -15.73
N PRO A 286 -6.08 -9.76 -16.88
CA PRO A 286 -6.75 -9.96 -18.16
C PRO A 286 -6.87 -11.43 -18.61
N THR A 287 -6.09 -12.31 -17.98
CA THR A 287 -6.08 -13.75 -18.30
C THR A 287 -6.87 -14.61 -17.32
N ALA A 288 -7.45 -13.99 -16.25
CA ALA A 288 -8.09 -14.72 -15.17
C ALA A 288 -9.34 -15.51 -15.64
N ILE A 289 -10.21 -14.84 -16.39
CA ILE A 289 -11.47 -15.43 -16.84
C ILE A 289 -11.54 -15.37 -18.37
N ALA A 290 -11.40 -16.51 -19.02
CA ALA A 290 -11.50 -16.64 -20.47
C ALA A 290 -12.94 -16.56 -20.97
N ASP A 291 -13.86 -17.27 -20.29
CA ASP A 291 -15.29 -17.26 -20.58
C ASP A 291 -16.06 -16.56 -19.45
N PRO A 292 -16.57 -15.33 -19.67
CA PRO A 292 -17.28 -14.57 -18.65
C PRO A 292 -18.59 -15.21 -18.14
N GLU A 293 -19.11 -16.21 -18.83
CA GLU A 293 -20.34 -16.92 -18.43
C GLU A 293 -20.07 -18.22 -17.70
N ASN A 294 -18.85 -18.78 -17.87
CA ASN A 294 -18.51 -20.08 -17.32
C ASN A 294 -17.10 -20.06 -16.72
N TYR A 295 -16.97 -19.71 -15.46
CA TYR A 295 -15.72 -19.69 -14.70
C TYR A 295 -15.89 -20.31 -13.32
N THR A 296 -14.79 -20.73 -12.73
CA THR A 296 -14.74 -21.43 -11.44
C THR A 296 -14.04 -20.60 -10.37
N PRO A 297 -14.19 -20.93 -9.08
CA PRO A 297 -13.42 -20.29 -8.01
C PRO A 297 -11.90 -20.40 -8.19
N GLU A 298 -11.39 -21.41 -8.86
CA GLU A 298 -9.95 -21.58 -9.11
C GLU A 298 -9.42 -20.52 -10.07
N ASP A 299 -10.21 -20.08 -11.07
CA ASP A 299 -9.81 -19.05 -12.04
C ASP A 299 -9.57 -17.68 -11.38
N ILE A 300 -10.23 -17.43 -10.25
CA ILE A 300 -10.14 -16.17 -9.51
C ILE A 300 -9.32 -16.29 -8.21
N LYS A 301 -8.70 -17.43 -7.97
CA LYS A 301 -7.95 -17.71 -6.75
C LYS A 301 -6.82 -16.69 -6.54
N GLY A 302 -6.83 -16.05 -5.37
CA GLY A 302 -5.88 -15.01 -4.99
C GLY A 302 -6.11 -13.64 -5.63
N LEU A 303 -7.13 -13.46 -6.51
CA LEU A 303 -7.55 -12.17 -7.03
C LEU A 303 -8.72 -11.58 -6.24
N CYS A 304 -9.45 -12.39 -5.51
CA CYS A 304 -10.61 -11.96 -4.74
C CYS A 304 -10.59 -12.56 -3.34
N ILE A 305 -10.93 -11.75 -2.36
CA ILE A 305 -11.26 -12.19 -1.01
C ILE A 305 -12.66 -11.69 -0.67
N ARG A 306 -13.51 -12.58 -0.19
CA ARG A 306 -14.88 -12.27 0.20
C ARG A 306 -15.24 -13.01 1.47
N ARG A 307 -15.67 -12.25 2.48
CA ARG A 307 -16.06 -12.80 3.77
C ARG A 307 -17.36 -12.14 4.25
N PHE A 308 -18.14 -12.93 4.96
CA PHE A 308 -19.33 -12.48 5.66
C PHE A 308 -19.05 -12.36 7.16
N LYS A 309 -19.90 -11.67 7.89
CA LYS A 309 -19.75 -11.51 9.35
C LYS A 309 -19.68 -12.85 10.08
N ASN A 310 -20.38 -13.85 9.59
CA ASN A 310 -20.36 -15.19 10.18
C ASN A 310 -19.01 -15.89 9.99
N ASP A 311 -18.31 -15.65 8.89
CA ASP A 311 -17.03 -16.28 8.57
C ASP A 311 -15.90 -15.81 9.50
N VAL A 312 -16.06 -14.62 10.08
CA VAL A 312 -15.08 -13.98 10.98
C VAL A 312 -15.53 -13.90 12.43
N LYS A 313 -16.68 -14.46 12.76
CA LYS A 313 -17.31 -14.37 14.09
C LYS A 313 -16.36 -14.83 15.21
N ASP A 314 -15.63 -15.91 14.98
CA ASP A 314 -14.70 -16.48 15.96
C ASP A 314 -13.45 -15.62 16.20
N GLN A 315 -13.11 -14.75 15.24
CA GLN A 315 -11.96 -13.86 15.34
C GLN A 315 -12.29 -12.52 16.02
N VAL A 316 -13.55 -12.24 16.28
CA VAL A 316 -14.03 -10.93 16.76
C VAL A 316 -14.46 -10.95 18.22
N ASN A 317 -14.28 -12.08 18.93
CA ASN A 317 -14.50 -12.23 20.39
C ASN A 317 -15.73 -11.44 20.92
N GLY A 318 -16.93 -11.74 20.40
CA GLY A 318 -18.16 -11.19 20.92
C GLY A 318 -18.47 -9.71 20.58
N SER A 319 -17.62 -9.05 19.75
CA SER A 319 -17.81 -7.64 19.37
C SER A 319 -18.99 -7.43 18.42
N PHE A 320 -19.55 -8.47 17.82
CA PHE A 320 -20.78 -8.36 17.04
C PHE A 320 -21.97 -8.84 17.88
N LEU A 321 -22.79 -7.88 18.25
CA LEU A 321 -24.10 -8.19 18.83
C LEU A 321 -25.02 -8.80 17.78
N GLU A 322 -25.86 -9.74 18.20
CA GLU A 322 -26.89 -10.29 17.32
C GLU A 322 -27.89 -9.20 16.95
N ARG A 323 -28.27 -9.18 15.67
CA ARG A 323 -29.29 -8.25 15.20
C ARG A 323 -30.63 -8.64 15.78
N GLN A 324 -31.19 -7.77 16.64
CA GLN A 324 -32.58 -7.86 17.08
C GLN A 324 -33.43 -6.97 16.17
N VAL A 325 -34.45 -7.54 15.56
CA VAL A 325 -35.40 -6.81 14.74
C VAL A 325 -36.69 -6.73 15.55
N THR A 326 -37.03 -5.53 16.02
CA THR A 326 -38.32 -5.22 16.62
C THR A 326 -39.18 -4.52 15.57
N LEU A 327 -40.38 -5.02 15.39
CA LEU A 327 -41.38 -4.38 14.55
C LEU A 327 -42.23 -3.49 15.46
N GLU A 328 -42.12 -2.19 15.29
CA GLU A 328 -42.96 -1.24 15.95
C GLU A 328 -44.04 -0.77 14.96
N HIS A 329 -45.29 -1.00 15.32
CA HIS A 329 -46.44 -0.48 14.58
C HIS A 329 -46.78 0.91 15.10
N CYS A 330 -46.54 1.92 14.29
CA CYS A 330 -46.99 3.27 14.54
C CYS A 330 -48.31 3.49 13.81
N HIS A 331 -49.34 3.93 14.54
CA HIS A 331 -50.57 4.36 13.92
C HIS A 331 -50.43 5.83 13.52
N ALA A 332 -50.78 6.12 12.28
CA ALA A 332 -50.84 7.47 11.77
C ALA A 332 -51.95 8.26 12.51
N SER A 333 -51.74 9.54 12.67
CA SER A 333 -52.81 10.43 13.17
C SER A 333 -53.89 10.57 12.11
N ALA A 334 -55.10 10.92 12.51
CA ALA A 334 -56.22 11.13 11.58
C ALA A 334 -55.92 12.14 10.46
N GLN A 335 -55.04 13.11 10.72
CA GLN A 335 -54.61 14.08 9.73
C GLN A 335 -53.59 13.47 8.71
N GLU A 336 -52.72 12.60 9.17
CA GLU A 336 -51.79 11.88 8.33
C GLU A 336 -52.50 10.85 7.47
N GLU A 337 -53.45 10.10 8.03
CA GLU A 337 -54.29 9.16 7.27
C GLU A 337 -55.02 9.88 6.14
N HIS A 338 -55.66 11.02 6.44
CA HIS A 338 -56.33 11.83 5.45
C HIS A 338 -55.38 12.34 4.34
N ALA A 339 -54.17 12.72 4.71
CA ALA A 339 -53.16 13.14 3.74
C ALA A 339 -52.67 11.95 2.83
N PHE A 340 -52.54 10.75 3.37
CA PHE A 340 -52.23 9.55 2.60
C PHE A 340 -53.36 9.14 1.65
N ASP A 341 -54.64 9.28 2.10
CA ASP A 341 -55.79 9.00 1.24
C ASP A 341 -55.83 9.98 0.03
N LEU A 342 -55.61 11.27 0.24
CA LEU A 342 -55.53 12.26 -0.84
C LEU A 342 -54.38 11.98 -1.80
N LEU A 343 -53.24 11.55 -1.27
CA LEU A 343 -52.09 11.18 -2.12
C LEU A 343 -52.35 9.93 -2.95
N ALA A 344 -53.05 8.94 -2.40
CA ALA A 344 -53.45 7.72 -3.09
C ALA A 344 -54.49 8.01 -4.21
N GLU A 345 -55.41 8.91 -3.98
CA GLU A 345 -56.39 9.38 -4.98
C GLU A 345 -55.67 10.10 -6.16
N MET A 346 -54.70 10.96 -5.86
CA MET A 346 -53.92 11.66 -6.90
C MET A 346 -53.05 10.72 -7.75
N GLN A 347 -52.57 9.61 -7.20
CA GLN A 347 -51.77 8.63 -7.94
C GLN A 347 -52.61 7.80 -8.89
N LEU A 348 -53.88 7.52 -8.51
CA LEU A 348 -54.85 6.83 -9.38
C LEU A 348 -55.29 7.67 -10.58
N GLU A 349 -55.31 9.02 -10.47
CA GLU A 349 -55.59 9.88 -11.61
C GLU A 349 -54.43 10.00 -12.62
N MET A 350 -53.18 9.73 -12.21
CA MET A 350 -52.03 9.74 -13.09
C MET A 350 -51.83 8.46 -13.91
N ASP A 351 -52.42 7.33 -13.48
CA ASP A 351 -52.33 6.05 -14.16
C ASP A 351 -53.56 5.75 -15.08
N ALA A 352 -54.52 6.66 -15.23
CA ALA A 352 -55.67 6.61 -16.12
C ALA A 352 -55.49 7.54 -17.32
#